data_750f43f7319e77ed93ce0ecce1ccbc2d
#
_entry.id   750f43f7319e77ed93ce0ecce1ccbc2d
#
_cell.length_a   1.000
_cell.length_b   1.000
_cell.length_c   1.000
_cell.angle_alpha   90.00
_cell.angle_beta   90.00
_cell.angle_gamma   90.00
#
_symmetry.space_group_name_H-M   'P 1'
#
loop_
_entity.id
_entity.type
_entity.pdbx_description
1 polymer ?
#
loop_
_entity_poly.entity_id
_entity_poly.type
_entity_poly.pdbx_seq_one_letter_code
_entity_poly.pdbx_strand_id
1 'polypeptide(L)'
;MKKAKTGGLGRGLGALGLGKNALTGTTAAAAQSGKAASKDTPPSQKAETSAGVPAELPVEAIQPNRYQPRREFDEAALEELRESVARHGILQPISVRAIGDDKYELIAGERRLRAAKLAGLTHVPAVFRAATDAELAEMALIENIQREDLNPIEEARAYQRLLSEFRLSQEELARRVSRSRSAIANSVRLLRLAEEVQAFIANGVLTMGQVRPLLALESQTLQREAAEYIQEHELSARGAEALVKRLVKDPNTLRKTAESAVKKPAPDIFVREAEERLTRSLGTKVRIQEGREHGKGRLEISYFSVDDLERLLALLTGANDATKEDKRAALRAISTKNFTV
;
A
#
# COMPACT_ATOMS: atom_id res chain seq x y z
N MET A 1 57.63 8.95 1.37
CA MET A 1 57.51 8.86 -0.10
C MET A 1 56.29 8.02 -0.44
N LYS A 2 55.18 8.62 -0.77
CA LYS A 2 53.94 7.94 -1.17
C LYS A 2 53.51 8.49 -2.52
N LYS A 3 53.47 7.62 -3.53
CA LYS A 3 53.01 7.92 -4.89
C LYS A 3 51.52 7.90 -4.96
N ALA A 4 50.91 8.99 -5.42
CA ALA A 4 49.51 9.09 -5.82
C ALA A 4 49.36 8.45 -7.22
N LYS A 5 48.31 7.65 -7.40
CA LYS A 5 47.83 7.16 -8.71
C LYS A 5 46.55 7.89 -9.07
N THR A 6 46.64 8.70 -10.06
CA THR A 6 45.53 9.28 -10.83
C THR A 6 44.96 8.19 -11.75
N GLY A 7 43.68 7.92 -11.66
CA GLY A 7 42.93 7.05 -12.56
C GLY A 7 42.16 7.85 -13.60
N GLY A 8 42.44 7.57 -14.88
CA GLY A 8 41.86 8.26 -16.02
C GLY A 8 40.44 7.81 -16.35
N LEU A 9 39.63 8.78 -16.68
CA LEU A 9 38.41 8.66 -17.43
C LEU A 9 38.70 8.45 -18.91
N GLY A 10 37.97 7.55 -19.55
CA GLY A 10 37.85 7.59 -20.99
C GLY A 10 38.12 6.27 -21.69
N ARG A 11 37.03 5.52 -22.00
CA ARG A 11 36.89 4.65 -23.20
C ARG A 11 35.55 3.93 -23.14
N GLY A 12 34.68 4.27 -24.12
CA GLY A 12 33.38 3.56 -24.25
C GLY A 12 32.37 4.21 -25.20
N LEU A 13 32.82 4.94 -26.22
CA LEU A 13 31.97 5.37 -27.31
C LEU A 13 32.47 4.79 -28.62
N GLY A 14 31.97 3.63 -29.03
CA GLY A 14 32.40 3.03 -30.28
C GLY A 14 31.67 1.74 -30.61
N ALA A 15 30.36 1.78 -30.72
CA ALA A 15 29.60 0.68 -31.34
C ALA A 15 28.18 1.15 -31.79
N LEU A 16 28.12 2.15 -32.65
CA LEU A 16 26.95 2.42 -33.48
C LEU A 16 27.43 2.44 -34.92
N GLY A 17 27.45 1.26 -35.52
CA GLY A 17 27.74 1.03 -36.92
C GLY A 17 26.60 1.56 -37.82
N LEU A 18 26.79 2.74 -38.32
CA LEU A 18 26.05 3.28 -39.45
C LEU A 18 26.77 2.86 -40.73
N GLY A 19 26.31 1.78 -41.34
CA GLY A 19 26.72 1.37 -42.70
C GLY A 19 25.98 2.21 -43.77
N LYS A 20 26.74 3.08 -44.43
CA LYS A 20 26.38 3.70 -45.71
C LYS A 20 26.47 2.66 -46.82
N ASN A 21 25.45 2.62 -47.68
CA ASN A 21 25.59 2.31 -49.13
C ASN A 21 24.42 3.01 -49.82
N ALA A 22 24.61 3.99 -50.51
CA ALA A 22 24.99 4.49 -51.81
C ALA A 22 24.16 3.88 -52.96
N LEU A 23 23.30 4.75 -53.46
CA LEU A 23 22.91 5.05 -54.84
C LEU A 23 23.65 4.36 -55.99
N THR A 24 22.88 3.74 -56.88
CA THR A 24 22.93 3.78 -58.37
C THR A 24 21.74 2.98 -58.82
N GLY A 25 20.79 3.42 -59.64
CA GLY A 25 20.90 4.12 -60.88
C GLY A 25 20.38 3.24 -61.99
N THR A 26 19.39 3.72 -62.70
CA THR A 26 19.15 3.61 -64.15
C THR A 26 18.05 2.67 -64.66
N THR A 27 16.92 3.26 -65.02
CA THR A 27 16.27 3.46 -66.35
C THR A 27 15.64 2.29 -67.10
N ALA A 28 14.37 2.59 -67.48
CA ALA A 28 13.71 2.40 -68.81
C ALA A 28 13.26 0.96 -69.15
N ALA A 29 12.12 0.71 -69.67
CA ALA A 29 11.19 1.26 -70.60
C ALA A 29 10.04 0.26 -70.86
N ALA A 30 8.84 0.81 -70.96
CA ALA A 30 7.90 0.65 -72.08
C ALA A 30 7.33 -0.72 -72.40
N ALA A 31 6.08 -0.91 -72.41
CA ALA A 31 4.99 -0.56 -73.25
C ALA A 31 4.01 -1.70 -73.53
N GLN A 32 2.72 -1.36 -73.51
CA GLN A 32 1.60 -1.90 -74.32
C GLN A 32 1.12 -3.33 -74.00
N SER A 33 -0.11 -3.66 -73.93
CA SER A 33 -1.41 -3.12 -74.38
C SER A 33 -2.45 -4.21 -74.13
N GLY A 34 -3.70 -3.82 -73.95
CA GLY A 34 -4.76 -4.67 -74.42
C GLY A 34 -5.83 -5.15 -73.49
N LYS A 35 -6.89 -4.33 -73.36
CA LYS A 35 -8.30 -4.65 -73.54
C LYS A 35 -8.88 -5.96 -73.00
N ALA A 36 -9.80 -5.92 -72.01
CA ALA A 36 -11.25 -6.06 -72.30
C ALA A 36 -12.03 -6.20 -70.99
N ALA A 37 -13.17 -5.59 -70.95
CA ALA A 37 -14.14 -5.49 -69.92
C ALA A 37 -14.79 -6.84 -69.60
N SER A 38 -15.01 -7.10 -68.30
CA SER A 38 -16.22 -7.78 -67.83
C SER A 38 -16.56 -7.28 -66.42
N LYS A 39 -17.78 -6.84 -66.30
CA LYS A 39 -18.47 -6.52 -65.07
C LYS A 39 -18.60 -7.81 -64.24
N ASP A 40 -18.02 -7.79 -63.07
CA ASP A 40 -18.50 -8.61 -61.96
C ASP A 40 -18.34 -7.82 -60.68
N THR A 41 -19.41 -7.73 -59.97
CA THR A 41 -19.57 -7.09 -58.66
C THR A 41 -18.62 -7.74 -57.69
N PRO A 42 -17.76 -7.00 -56.93
CA PRO A 42 -16.91 -7.62 -55.94
C PRO A 42 -17.75 -8.08 -54.76
N PRO A 43 -17.49 -9.30 -54.24
CA PRO A 43 -18.05 -9.72 -52.97
C PRO A 43 -17.48 -8.84 -51.85
N SER A 44 -18.37 -8.47 -50.96
CA SER A 44 -18.12 -7.80 -49.68
C SER A 44 -16.72 -8.08 -49.15
N GLN A 45 -15.85 -7.08 -49.19
CA GLN A 45 -14.55 -7.14 -48.54
C GLN A 45 -14.81 -7.30 -47.05
N LYS A 46 -14.61 -8.52 -46.51
CA LYS A 46 -14.32 -8.72 -45.13
C LYS A 46 -13.14 -7.83 -44.81
N ALA A 47 -13.40 -6.75 -44.07
CA ALA A 47 -12.37 -5.86 -43.57
C ALA A 47 -11.38 -6.70 -42.77
N GLU A 48 -10.24 -7.01 -43.37
CA GLU A 48 -9.06 -7.44 -42.61
C GLU A 48 -8.69 -6.25 -41.72
N THR A 49 -9.20 -6.26 -40.49
CA THR A 49 -8.93 -5.24 -39.48
C THR A 49 -7.46 -5.34 -39.10
N SER A 50 -6.63 -4.56 -39.75
CA SER A 50 -5.23 -4.40 -39.41
C SER A 50 -5.13 -3.90 -37.96
N ALA A 51 -4.57 -4.72 -37.09
CA ALA A 51 -4.35 -4.40 -35.67
C ALA A 51 -3.55 -3.08 -35.56
N GLY A 52 -4.14 -2.07 -34.92
CA GLY A 52 -3.45 -0.82 -34.60
C GLY A 52 -3.88 0.44 -35.38
N VAL A 53 -4.65 0.33 -36.48
CA VAL A 53 -5.18 1.50 -37.16
C VAL A 53 -6.54 1.88 -36.58
N PRO A 54 -6.78 3.15 -36.18
CA PRO A 54 -8.08 3.59 -35.70
C PRO A 54 -9.12 3.47 -36.83
N ALA A 55 -10.26 2.83 -36.54
CA ALA A 55 -11.42 2.74 -37.39
C ALA A 55 -12.61 3.40 -36.70
N GLU A 56 -13.51 4.02 -37.47
CA GLU A 56 -14.75 4.54 -36.89
C GLU A 56 -15.80 3.41 -36.80
N LEU A 57 -16.32 3.20 -35.58
CA LEU A 57 -17.31 2.18 -35.32
C LEU A 57 -18.63 2.79 -34.85
N PRO A 58 -19.79 2.23 -35.24
CA PRO A 58 -21.07 2.63 -34.67
C PRO A 58 -21.13 2.40 -33.19
N VAL A 59 -21.55 3.40 -32.43
CA VAL A 59 -21.63 3.34 -30.96
C VAL A 59 -22.57 2.22 -30.48
N GLU A 60 -23.64 1.94 -31.26
CA GLU A 60 -24.61 0.88 -30.94
C GLU A 60 -24.06 -0.52 -31.12
N ALA A 61 -23.06 -0.71 -31.99
CA ALA A 61 -22.43 -2.01 -32.21
C ALA A 61 -21.45 -2.40 -31.07
N ILE A 62 -21.15 -1.46 -30.17
CA ILE A 62 -20.15 -1.67 -29.10
C ILE A 62 -20.84 -2.02 -27.78
N GLN A 63 -20.60 -3.25 -27.32
CA GLN A 63 -21.07 -3.75 -26.03
C GLN A 63 -20.05 -3.43 -24.94
N PRO A 64 -20.52 -3.10 -23.70
CA PRO A 64 -19.62 -2.91 -22.57
C PRO A 64 -18.94 -4.23 -22.18
N ASN A 65 -17.76 -4.13 -21.57
CA ASN A 65 -17.02 -5.29 -21.08
C ASN A 65 -17.78 -5.98 -19.92
N ARG A 66 -18.01 -7.29 -20.02
CA ARG A 66 -18.68 -8.08 -18.98
C ARG A 66 -17.90 -8.15 -17.67
N TYR A 67 -16.58 -7.97 -17.72
CA TYR A 67 -15.67 -8.05 -16.57
C TYR A 67 -15.38 -6.70 -15.92
N GLN A 68 -16.06 -5.61 -16.35
CA GLN A 68 -15.86 -4.25 -15.83
C GLN A 68 -16.37 -4.16 -14.38
N PRO A 69 -15.50 -3.94 -13.38
CA PRO A 69 -15.89 -3.90 -11.97
C PRO A 69 -16.55 -2.57 -11.58
N ARG A 70 -16.33 -1.50 -12.35
CA ARG A 70 -16.76 -0.14 -12.02
C ARG A 70 -18.24 0.06 -12.38
N ARG A 71 -19.13 -0.02 -11.38
CA ARG A 71 -20.56 0.25 -11.52
C ARG A 71 -20.93 1.70 -11.21
N GLU A 72 -20.21 2.33 -10.32
CA GLU A 72 -20.43 3.71 -9.90
C GLU A 72 -19.46 4.64 -10.61
N PHE A 73 -20.00 5.65 -11.28
CA PHE A 73 -19.25 6.71 -11.95
C PHE A 73 -19.66 8.03 -11.32
N ASP A 74 -18.70 8.86 -11.05
CA ASP A 74 -18.93 10.24 -10.66
C ASP A 74 -19.66 10.95 -11.80
N GLU A 75 -20.92 11.30 -11.59
CA GLU A 75 -21.79 11.92 -12.57
C GLU A 75 -21.25 13.28 -13.02
N ALA A 76 -20.67 14.06 -12.10
CA ALA A 76 -20.12 15.37 -12.44
C ALA A 76 -18.90 15.22 -13.37
N ALA A 77 -17.98 14.28 -13.07
CA ALA A 77 -16.84 14.01 -13.91
C ALA A 77 -17.21 13.34 -15.26
N LEU A 78 -18.35 12.66 -15.35
CA LEU A 78 -18.85 12.10 -16.60
C LEU A 78 -19.49 13.20 -17.46
N GLU A 79 -20.19 14.15 -16.86
CA GLU A 79 -20.81 15.28 -17.55
C GLU A 79 -19.75 16.22 -18.14
N GLU A 80 -18.69 16.53 -17.41
CA GLU A 80 -17.56 17.29 -17.94
C GLU A 80 -16.93 16.60 -19.16
N LEU A 81 -16.77 15.28 -19.09
CA LEU A 81 -16.25 14.49 -20.20
C LEU A 81 -17.22 14.49 -21.39
N ARG A 82 -18.55 14.43 -21.14
CA ARG A 82 -19.58 14.53 -22.19
C ARG A 82 -19.47 15.84 -22.95
N GLU A 83 -19.34 16.97 -22.24
CA GLU A 83 -19.18 18.29 -22.89
C GLU A 83 -17.89 18.36 -23.71
N SER A 84 -16.79 17.81 -23.19
CA SER A 84 -15.54 17.77 -23.95
C SER A 84 -15.67 16.94 -25.22
N VAL A 85 -16.30 15.74 -25.11
CA VAL A 85 -16.53 14.84 -26.25
C VAL A 85 -17.51 15.46 -27.26
N ALA A 86 -18.52 16.20 -26.81
CA ALA A 86 -19.44 16.90 -27.72
C ALA A 86 -18.75 18.00 -28.54
N ARG A 87 -17.74 18.68 -27.95
CA ARG A 87 -17.01 19.78 -28.62
C ARG A 87 -15.87 19.30 -29.55
N HIS A 88 -15.14 18.27 -29.12
CA HIS A 88 -13.87 17.87 -29.75
C HIS A 88 -13.87 16.43 -30.27
N GLY A 89 -14.96 15.69 -30.07
CA GLY A 89 -14.99 14.28 -30.37
C GLY A 89 -14.11 13.47 -29.38
N ILE A 90 -13.89 12.19 -29.68
CA ILE A 90 -12.98 11.32 -28.94
C ILE A 90 -11.58 11.44 -29.53
N LEU A 91 -10.69 12.19 -28.88
CA LEU A 91 -9.30 12.35 -29.30
C LEU A 91 -8.47 11.07 -29.14
N GLN A 92 -8.71 10.32 -28.09
CA GLN A 92 -8.02 9.06 -27.82
C GLN A 92 -8.96 7.89 -28.12
N PRO A 93 -8.70 7.04 -29.14
CA PRO A 93 -9.55 5.94 -29.52
C PRO A 93 -9.85 4.99 -28.38
N ILE A 94 -11.03 4.38 -28.39
CA ILE A 94 -11.37 3.26 -27.51
C ILE A 94 -10.72 1.97 -28.03
N SER A 95 -10.49 0.98 -27.16
CA SER A 95 -9.99 -0.34 -27.58
C SER A 95 -11.14 -1.33 -27.58
N VAL A 96 -11.29 -2.07 -28.68
CA VAL A 96 -12.38 -3.04 -28.88
C VAL A 96 -11.85 -4.35 -29.45
N ARG A 97 -12.61 -5.44 -29.25
CA ARG A 97 -12.45 -6.70 -29.99
C ARG A 97 -13.71 -7.06 -30.76
N ALA A 98 -13.56 -7.76 -31.84
CA ALA A 98 -14.70 -8.31 -32.57
C ALA A 98 -15.20 -9.58 -31.85
N ILE A 99 -16.54 -9.68 -31.66
CA ILE A 99 -17.20 -10.85 -31.04
C ILE A 99 -18.18 -11.55 -31.97
N GLY A 100 -18.33 -11.03 -33.17
CA GLY A 100 -19.22 -11.58 -34.22
C GLY A 100 -19.34 -10.62 -35.37
N ASP A 101 -20.27 -10.89 -36.29
CA ASP A 101 -20.55 -10.06 -37.43
C ASP A 101 -21.06 -8.70 -36.93
N ASP A 102 -20.26 -7.64 -37.17
CA ASP A 102 -20.54 -6.24 -36.82
C ASP A 102 -20.85 -5.96 -35.34
N LYS A 103 -20.42 -6.84 -34.43
CA LYS A 103 -20.51 -6.64 -32.99
C LYS A 103 -19.13 -6.62 -32.36
N TYR A 104 -18.96 -5.65 -31.47
CA TYR A 104 -17.69 -5.40 -30.81
C TYR A 104 -17.85 -5.36 -29.30
N GLU A 105 -16.87 -5.83 -28.57
CA GLU A 105 -16.82 -5.73 -27.12
C GLU A 105 -15.70 -4.77 -26.71
N LEU A 106 -16.03 -3.88 -25.79
CA LEU A 106 -15.09 -2.87 -25.31
C LEU A 106 -14.01 -3.54 -24.43
N ILE A 107 -12.75 -3.27 -24.75
CA ILE A 107 -11.61 -3.67 -23.92
C ILE A 107 -11.26 -2.56 -22.93
N ALA A 108 -11.12 -1.31 -23.41
CA ALA A 108 -10.78 -0.14 -22.60
C ALA A 108 -11.41 1.12 -23.15
N GLY A 109 -11.80 2.04 -22.25
CA GLY A 109 -12.41 3.32 -22.61
C GLY A 109 -13.88 3.46 -22.25
N GLU A 110 -14.39 2.77 -21.24
CA GLU A 110 -15.80 2.79 -20.80
C GLU A 110 -16.34 4.22 -20.60
N ARG A 111 -15.60 5.09 -19.88
CA ARG A 111 -16.01 6.48 -19.67
C ARG A 111 -16.18 7.24 -20.99
N ARG A 112 -15.27 7.02 -21.95
CA ARG A 112 -15.32 7.65 -23.27
C ARG A 112 -16.51 7.15 -24.09
N LEU A 113 -16.79 5.85 -24.07
CA LEU A 113 -17.94 5.27 -24.74
C LEU A 113 -19.25 5.80 -24.15
N ARG A 114 -19.36 5.90 -22.81
CA ARG A 114 -20.56 6.46 -22.13
C ARG A 114 -20.72 7.94 -22.44
N ALA A 115 -19.65 8.72 -22.37
CA ALA A 115 -19.67 10.14 -22.72
C ALA A 115 -20.10 10.35 -24.19
N ALA A 116 -19.63 9.50 -25.11
CA ALA A 116 -20.04 9.54 -26.51
C ALA A 116 -21.54 9.22 -26.68
N LYS A 117 -22.07 8.22 -25.98
CA LYS A 117 -23.51 7.91 -25.97
C LYS A 117 -24.34 9.09 -25.44
N LEU A 118 -23.92 9.69 -24.33
CA LEU A 118 -24.61 10.86 -23.77
C LEU A 118 -24.48 12.12 -24.65
N ALA A 119 -23.37 12.26 -25.36
CA ALA A 119 -23.17 13.35 -26.33
C ALA A 119 -23.90 13.14 -27.68
N GLY A 120 -24.55 11.97 -27.86
CA GLY A 120 -25.32 11.66 -29.08
C GLY A 120 -24.42 11.35 -30.29
N LEU A 121 -23.18 10.94 -30.12
CA LEU A 121 -22.32 10.54 -31.22
C LEU A 121 -22.79 9.20 -31.77
N THR A 122 -22.85 9.12 -33.12
CA THR A 122 -23.21 7.90 -33.84
C THR A 122 -22.03 6.98 -34.07
N HIS A 123 -20.81 7.54 -34.20
CA HIS A 123 -19.58 6.81 -34.45
C HIS A 123 -18.48 7.25 -33.47
N VAL A 124 -17.57 6.34 -33.17
CA VAL A 124 -16.42 6.62 -32.30
C VAL A 124 -15.16 5.97 -32.87
N PRO A 125 -13.99 6.63 -32.74
CA PRO A 125 -12.73 6.04 -33.15
C PRO A 125 -12.35 4.90 -32.23
N ALA A 126 -12.08 3.73 -32.81
CA ALA A 126 -11.75 2.51 -32.09
C ALA A 126 -10.52 1.82 -32.67
N VAL A 127 -9.71 1.21 -31.83
CA VAL A 127 -8.58 0.37 -32.22
C VAL A 127 -8.91 -1.07 -31.92
N PHE A 128 -8.75 -1.92 -32.93
CA PHE A 128 -8.95 -3.36 -32.75
C PHE A 128 -7.78 -4.00 -32.02
N ARG A 129 -8.10 -4.82 -31.03
CA ARG A 129 -7.14 -5.71 -30.37
C ARG A 129 -7.68 -7.13 -30.35
N ALA A 130 -6.86 -8.06 -30.81
CA ALA A 130 -7.14 -9.46 -30.61
C ALA A 130 -6.90 -9.76 -29.12
N ALA A 131 -7.95 -10.15 -28.41
CA ALA A 131 -7.87 -10.53 -27.01
C ALA A 131 -8.86 -11.67 -26.73
N THR A 132 -8.40 -12.68 -26.04
CA THR A 132 -9.24 -13.76 -25.52
C THR A 132 -10.04 -13.28 -24.31
N ASP A 133 -11.09 -14.00 -23.92
CA ASP A 133 -11.86 -13.70 -22.71
C ASP A 133 -10.98 -13.70 -21.46
N ALA A 134 -10.00 -14.60 -21.40
CA ALA A 134 -9.04 -14.67 -20.31
C ALA A 134 -8.15 -13.41 -20.24
N GLU A 135 -7.62 -12.95 -21.36
CA GLU A 135 -6.81 -11.72 -21.43
C GLU A 135 -7.62 -10.48 -21.08
N LEU A 136 -8.90 -10.42 -21.47
CA LEU A 136 -9.78 -9.33 -21.08
C LEU A 136 -10.04 -9.30 -19.58
N ALA A 137 -10.34 -10.44 -18.98
CA ALA A 137 -10.56 -10.56 -17.56
C ALA A 137 -9.28 -10.23 -16.77
N GLU A 138 -8.11 -10.65 -17.26
CA GLU A 138 -6.81 -10.30 -16.72
C GLU A 138 -6.55 -8.79 -16.77
N MET A 139 -6.74 -8.16 -17.94
CA MET A 139 -6.54 -6.72 -18.11
C MET A 139 -7.47 -5.90 -17.20
N ALA A 140 -8.74 -6.29 -17.10
CA ALA A 140 -9.71 -5.63 -16.23
C ALA A 140 -9.30 -5.75 -14.75
N LEU A 141 -8.77 -6.90 -14.33
CA LEU A 141 -8.31 -7.11 -12.96
C LEU A 141 -7.03 -6.31 -12.66
N ILE A 142 -6.10 -6.23 -13.61
CA ILE A 142 -4.88 -5.41 -13.48
C ILE A 142 -5.23 -3.91 -13.41
N GLU A 143 -6.16 -3.43 -14.26
CA GLU A 143 -6.62 -2.03 -14.21
C GLU A 143 -7.23 -1.72 -12.83
N ASN A 144 -8.06 -2.62 -12.31
CA ASN A 144 -8.67 -2.43 -10.99
C ASN A 144 -7.64 -2.39 -9.85
N ILE A 145 -6.56 -3.17 -9.94
CA ILE A 145 -5.46 -3.15 -8.94
C ILE A 145 -4.70 -1.81 -8.97
N GLN A 146 -4.66 -1.11 -10.09
CA GLN A 146 -3.97 0.19 -10.22
C GLN A 146 -4.78 1.36 -9.64
N ARG A 147 -5.96 1.11 -9.08
CA ARG A 147 -6.75 2.12 -8.39
C ARG A 147 -6.11 2.48 -7.04
N GLU A 148 -6.21 3.75 -6.68
CA GLU A 148 -5.61 4.28 -5.44
C GLU A 148 -6.44 3.95 -4.18
N ASP A 149 -7.68 3.49 -4.35
CA ASP A 149 -8.68 3.30 -3.28
C ASP A 149 -8.83 1.85 -2.79
N LEU A 150 -8.00 0.91 -3.25
CA LEU A 150 -8.04 -0.49 -2.81
C LEU A 150 -7.48 -0.67 -1.40
N ASN A 151 -8.21 -1.42 -0.56
CA ASN A 151 -7.65 -1.84 0.71
C ASN A 151 -6.61 -2.99 0.54
N PRO A 152 -5.69 -3.19 1.50
CA PRO A 152 -4.63 -4.19 1.38
C PRO A 152 -5.12 -5.64 1.21
N ILE A 153 -6.31 -5.98 1.70
CA ILE A 153 -6.89 -7.33 1.57
C ILE A 153 -7.52 -7.50 0.19
N GLU A 154 -8.17 -6.48 -0.36
CA GLU A 154 -8.68 -6.51 -1.73
C GLU A 154 -7.53 -6.63 -2.74
N GLU A 155 -6.47 -5.85 -2.56
CA GLU A 155 -5.25 -5.96 -3.37
C GLU A 155 -4.66 -7.38 -3.31
N ALA A 156 -4.56 -7.97 -2.12
CA ALA A 156 -4.07 -9.33 -1.93
C ALA A 156 -4.94 -10.37 -2.64
N ARG A 157 -6.27 -10.25 -2.55
CA ARG A 157 -7.23 -11.14 -3.24
C ARG A 157 -7.12 -11.02 -4.75
N ALA A 158 -6.97 -9.81 -5.26
CA ALA A 158 -6.78 -9.58 -6.69
C ALA A 158 -5.46 -10.21 -7.19
N TYR A 159 -4.37 -10.07 -6.45
CA TYR A 159 -3.11 -10.76 -6.77
C TYR A 159 -3.26 -12.28 -6.74
N GLN A 160 -3.94 -12.82 -5.71
CA GLN A 160 -4.17 -14.27 -5.63
C GLN A 160 -4.96 -14.78 -6.84
N ARG A 161 -6.01 -14.06 -7.27
CA ARG A 161 -6.78 -14.41 -8.47
C ARG A 161 -5.92 -14.43 -9.72
N LEU A 162 -5.07 -13.40 -9.92
CA LEU A 162 -4.15 -13.36 -11.06
C LEU A 162 -3.16 -14.52 -11.07
N LEU A 163 -2.66 -14.93 -9.91
CA LEU A 163 -1.74 -16.06 -9.80
C LEU A 163 -2.45 -17.41 -10.05
N SER A 164 -3.69 -17.59 -9.54
CA SER A 164 -4.40 -18.87 -9.60
C SER A 164 -5.20 -19.07 -10.90
N GLU A 165 -6.01 -18.07 -11.30
CA GLU A 165 -6.92 -18.17 -12.44
C GLU A 165 -6.17 -17.99 -13.77
N PHE A 166 -5.20 -17.03 -13.82
CA PHE A 166 -4.44 -16.74 -15.04
C PHE A 166 -3.06 -17.42 -15.08
N ARG A 167 -2.73 -18.23 -14.07
CA ARG A 167 -1.49 -19.00 -13.97
C ARG A 167 -0.22 -18.16 -14.13
N LEU A 168 -0.27 -16.90 -13.73
CA LEU A 168 0.88 -16.01 -13.75
C LEU A 168 1.88 -16.40 -12.67
N SER A 169 3.15 -16.30 -12.96
CA SER A 169 4.19 -16.36 -11.94
C SER A 169 4.20 -15.04 -11.14
N GLN A 170 4.68 -15.09 -9.89
CA GLN A 170 4.83 -13.87 -9.08
C GLN A 170 5.74 -12.82 -9.74
N GLU A 171 6.69 -13.25 -10.56
CA GLU A 171 7.61 -12.37 -11.26
C GLU A 171 6.94 -11.67 -12.45
N GLU A 172 6.13 -12.40 -13.23
CA GLU A 172 5.35 -11.83 -14.33
C GLU A 172 4.33 -10.84 -13.82
N LEU A 173 3.60 -11.21 -12.74
CA LEU A 173 2.65 -10.31 -12.09
C LEU A 173 3.35 -9.03 -11.60
N ALA A 174 4.52 -9.16 -10.95
CA ALA A 174 5.31 -8.03 -10.46
C ALA A 174 5.66 -7.03 -11.58
N ARG A 175 6.06 -7.54 -12.74
CA ARG A 175 6.34 -6.71 -13.93
C ARG A 175 5.09 -5.99 -14.43
N ARG A 176 3.94 -6.70 -14.51
CA ARG A 176 2.68 -6.14 -15.05
C ARG A 176 2.07 -5.05 -14.17
N VAL A 177 2.17 -5.21 -12.83
CA VAL A 177 1.63 -4.22 -11.86
C VAL A 177 2.67 -3.22 -11.36
N SER A 178 3.90 -3.24 -11.90
CA SER A 178 5.00 -2.34 -11.50
C SER A 178 5.30 -2.39 -10.00
N ARG A 179 5.26 -3.59 -9.41
CA ARG A 179 5.59 -3.85 -7.99
C ARG A 179 6.75 -4.81 -7.89
N SER A 180 7.38 -4.91 -6.71
CA SER A 180 8.40 -5.94 -6.49
C SER A 180 7.74 -7.31 -6.25
N ARG A 181 8.42 -8.39 -6.66
CA ARG A 181 7.99 -9.76 -6.37
C ARG A 181 7.76 -9.98 -4.86
N SER A 182 8.63 -9.41 -4.04
CA SER A 182 8.52 -9.51 -2.58
C SER A 182 7.29 -8.79 -2.03
N ALA A 183 6.88 -7.66 -2.63
CA ALA A 183 5.65 -6.95 -2.25
C ALA A 183 4.43 -7.84 -2.52
N ILE A 184 4.31 -8.41 -3.73
CA ILE A 184 3.22 -9.31 -4.08
C ILE A 184 3.16 -10.53 -3.15
N ALA A 185 4.31 -11.19 -2.93
CA ALA A 185 4.37 -12.33 -2.03
C ALA A 185 3.92 -11.97 -0.60
N ASN A 186 4.28 -10.79 -0.11
CA ASN A 186 3.86 -10.31 1.21
C ASN A 186 2.36 -9.98 1.25
N SER A 187 1.80 -9.34 0.22
CA SER A 187 0.36 -9.08 0.13
C SER A 187 -0.44 -10.38 0.12
N VAL A 188 -0.08 -11.33 -0.73
CA VAL A 188 -0.78 -12.62 -0.80
C VAL A 188 -0.69 -13.40 0.51
N ARG A 189 0.42 -13.30 1.25
CA ARG A 189 0.54 -13.94 2.57
C ARG A 189 -0.46 -13.44 3.60
N LEU A 190 -0.97 -12.21 3.47
CA LEU A 190 -1.99 -11.68 4.38
C LEU A 190 -3.28 -12.50 4.38
N LEU A 191 -3.60 -13.14 3.27
CA LEU A 191 -4.77 -14.00 3.15
C LEU A 191 -4.68 -15.31 3.96
N ARG A 192 -3.50 -15.60 4.54
CA ARG A 192 -3.32 -16.71 5.49
C ARG A 192 -3.68 -16.36 6.93
N LEU A 193 -3.91 -15.08 7.20
CA LEU A 193 -4.35 -14.63 8.52
C LEU A 193 -5.81 -15.02 8.73
N ALA A 194 -6.21 -15.13 10.00
CA ALA A 194 -7.60 -15.32 10.38
C ALA A 194 -8.49 -14.23 9.77
N GLU A 195 -9.73 -14.56 9.41
CA GLU A 195 -10.63 -13.64 8.71
C GLU A 195 -10.88 -12.36 9.52
N GLU A 196 -10.98 -12.46 10.83
CA GLU A 196 -11.17 -11.31 11.72
C GLU A 196 -9.95 -10.37 11.66
N VAL A 197 -8.73 -10.93 11.58
CA VAL A 197 -7.50 -10.13 11.44
C VAL A 197 -7.45 -9.46 10.07
N GLN A 198 -7.90 -10.15 9.01
CA GLN A 198 -8.05 -9.53 7.69
C GLN A 198 -9.04 -8.37 7.73
N ALA A 199 -10.16 -8.51 8.46
CA ALA A 199 -11.13 -7.43 8.63
C ALA A 199 -10.53 -6.22 9.38
N PHE A 200 -9.68 -6.41 10.39
CA PHE A 200 -8.98 -5.31 11.07
C PHE A 200 -8.07 -4.54 10.10
N ILE A 201 -7.41 -5.23 9.17
CA ILE A 201 -6.59 -4.58 8.13
C ILE A 201 -7.47 -3.82 7.14
N ALA A 202 -8.55 -4.46 6.66
CA ALA A 202 -9.44 -3.89 5.65
C ALA A 202 -10.10 -2.60 6.14
N ASN A 203 -10.43 -2.55 7.43
CA ASN A 203 -11.07 -1.40 8.09
C ASN A 203 -10.03 -0.37 8.64
N GLY A 204 -8.73 -0.59 8.43
CA GLY A 204 -7.68 0.31 8.91
C GLY A 204 -7.50 0.34 10.43
N VAL A 205 -8.08 -0.61 11.17
CA VAL A 205 -7.95 -0.75 12.64
C VAL A 205 -6.51 -1.11 13.01
N LEU A 206 -5.90 -2.01 12.25
CA LEU A 206 -4.50 -2.40 12.42
C LEU A 206 -3.70 -2.09 11.15
N THR A 207 -2.49 -1.60 11.35
CA THR A 207 -1.55 -1.31 10.26
C THR A 207 -0.83 -2.58 9.79
N MET A 208 -0.35 -2.57 8.56
CA MET A 208 0.46 -3.65 8.00
C MET A 208 1.69 -4.02 8.85
N GLY A 209 2.32 -3.01 9.48
CA GLY A 209 3.47 -3.22 10.36
C GLY A 209 3.13 -4.00 11.64
N GLN A 210 1.92 -3.79 12.18
CA GLN A 210 1.42 -4.50 13.37
C GLN A 210 1.00 -5.93 13.06
N VAL A 211 0.43 -6.16 11.88
CA VAL A 211 -0.17 -7.47 11.53
C VAL A 211 0.84 -8.44 10.92
N ARG A 212 1.84 -7.94 10.18
CA ARG A 212 2.83 -8.79 9.53
C ARG A 212 3.51 -9.81 10.46
N PRO A 213 3.89 -9.49 11.69
CA PRO A 213 4.43 -10.47 12.63
C PRO A 213 3.48 -11.64 12.94
N LEU A 214 2.14 -11.41 12.93
CA LEU A 214 1.13 -12.44 13.22
C LEU A 214 1.17 -13.63 12.25
N LEU A 215 1.73 -13.44 11.04
CA LEU A 215 1.96 -14.53 10.08
C LEU A 215 2.92 -15.62 10.58
N ALA A 216 3.66 -15.37 11.67
CA ALA A 216 4.52 -16.38 12.30
C ALA A 216 3.75 -17.30 13.26
N LEU A 217 2.50 -16.98 13.58
CA LEU A 217 1.62 -17.80 14.42
C LEU A 217 0.85 -18.77 13.54
N GLU A 218 0.91 -20.06 13.85
CA GLU A 218 0.22 -21.11 13.09
C GLU A 218 -1.28 -21.19 13.41
N SER A 219 -1.66 -20.90 14.65
CA SER A 219 -3.04 -20.97 15.13
C SER A 219 -3.80 -19.69 14.79
N GLN A 220 -4.91 -19.80 14.06
CA GLN A 220 -5.80 -18.69 13.74
C GLN A 220 -6.42 -18.07 15.00
N THR A 221 -6.74 -18.88 16.03
CA THR A 221 -7.23 -18.37 17.32
C THR A 221 -6.18 -17.50 18.00
N LEU A 222 -4.92 -17.93 18.00
CA LEU A 222 -3.83 -17.15 18.58
C LEU A 222 -3.52 -15.89 17.79
N GLN A 223 -3.69 -15.92 16.45
CA GLN A 223 -3.59 -14.73 15.60
C GLN A 223 -4.65 -13.69 15.98
N ARG A 224 -5.89 -14.12 16.20
CA ARG A 224 -6.99 -13.24 16.62
C ARG A 224 -6.74 -12.67 18.02
N GLU A 225 -6.46 -13.51 19.01
CA GLU A 225 -6.16 -13.07 20.40
C GLU A 225 -5.00 -12.06 20.43
N ALA A 226 -3.96 -12.30 19.64
CA ALA A 226 -2.82 -11.39 19.53
C ALA A 226 -3.19 -10.08 18.83
N ALA A 227 -4.06 -10.10 17.80
CA ALA A 227 -4.52 -8.90 17.11
C ALA A 227 -5.40 -8.02 18.01
N GLU A 228 -6.32 -8.63 18.76
CA GLU A 228 -7.14 -7.96 19.76
C GLU A 228 -6.26 -7.32 20.85
N TYR A 229 -5.27 -8.05 21.36
CA TYR A 229 -4.33 -7.51 22.33
C TYR A 229 -3.51 -6.33 21.80
N ILE A 230 -3.08 -6.39 20.53
CA ILE A 230 -2.35 -5.29 19.86
C ILE A 230 -3.24 -4.05 19.76
N GLN A 231 -4.50 -4.22 19.42
CA GLN A 231 -5.49 -3.15 19.32
C GLN A 231 -5.80 -2.53 20.69
N GLU A 232 -6.15 -3.34 21.69
CA GLU A 232 -6.52 -2.88 23.03
C GLU A 232 -5.40 -2.10 23.73
N HIS A 233 -4.14 -2.51 23.51
CA HIS A 233 -2.97 -1.90 24.13
C HIS A 233 -2.25 -0.91 23.23
N GLU A 234 -2.82 -0.58 22.06
CA GLU A 234 -2.27 0.35 21.06
C GLU A 234 -0.77 0.09 20.78
N LEU A 235 -0.40 -1.17 20.62
CA LEU A 235 0.99 -1.54 20.45
C LEU A 235 1.53 -1.03 19.11
N SER A 236 2.74 -0.46 19.16
CA SER A 236 3.47 -0.14 17.92
C SER A 236 3.85 -1.41 17.16
N ALA A 237 4.26 -1.27 15.88
CA ALA A 237 4.75 -2.41 15.08
C ALA A 237 5.89 -3.19 15.76
N ARG A 238 6.80 -2.50 16.47
CA ARG A 238 7.87 -3.13 17.25
C ARG A 238 7.31 -3.86 18.49
N GLY A 239 6.28 -3.29 19.13
CA GLY A 239 5.58 -3.93 20.24
C GLY A 239 4.88 -5.21 19.79
N ALA A 240 4.20 -5.19 18.65
CA ALA A 240 3.57 -6.35 18.03
C ALA A 240 4.60 -7.45 17.70
N GLU A 241 5.75 -7.09 17.13
CA GLU A 241 6.83 -8.04 16.84
C GLU A 241 7.38 -8.68 18.13
N ALA A 242 7.59 -7.89 19.20
CA ALA A 242 8.05 -8.40 20.49
C ALA A 242 7.01 -9.30 21.15
N LEU A 243 5.71 -8.99 21.02
CA LEU A 243 4.61 -9.84 21.50
C LEU A 243 4.62 -11.18 20.77
N VAL A 244 4.63 -11.17 19.44
CA VAL A 244 4.62 -12.39 18.63
C VAL A 244 5.84 -13.28 18.90
N LYS A 245 7.03 -12.69 19.04
CA LYS A 245 8.23 -13.45 19.45
C LYS A 245 8.07 -14.19 20.78
N ARG A 246 7.32 -13.61 21.73
CA ARG A 246 6.98 -14.28 23.01
C ARG A 246 5.95 -15.36 22.81
N LEU A 247 4.90 -15.12 22.00
CA LEU A 247 3.83 -16.07 21.71
C LEU A 247 4.32 -17.32 20.98
N VAL A 248 5.27 -17.17 20.06
CA VAL A 248 5.92 -18.31 19.39
C VAL A 248 6.67 -19.19 20.38
N LYS A 249 7.26 -18.61 21.45
CA LYS A 249 7.96 -19.38 22.50
C LYS A 249 7.00 -19.98 23.52
N ASP A 250 5.98 -19.25 23.91
CA ASP A 250 4.96 -19.67 24.89
C ASP A 250 3.58 -19.14 24.47
N PRO A 251 2.76 -19.97 23.81
CA PRO A 251 1.41 -19.60 23.35
C PRO A 251 0.49 -19.12 24.49
N ASN A 252 0.76 -19.50 25.74
CA ASN A 252 -0.05 -19.11 26.89
C ASN A 252 0.32 -17.75 27.48
N THR A 253 1.24 -17.02 26.86
CA THR A 253 1.72 -15.72 27.36
C THR A 253 0.57 -14.71 27.56
N LEU A 254 -0.41 -14.64 26.64
CA LEU A 254 -1.55 -13.74 26.76
C LEU A 254 -2.41 -14.08 27.98
N ARG A 255 -2.72 -15.36 28.19
CA ARG A 255 -3.52 -15.84 29.33
C ARG A 255 -2.81 -15.58 30.65
N LYS A 256 -1.51 -15.84 30.73
CA LYS A 256 -0.69 -15.54 31.91
C LYS A 256 -0.63 -14.04 32.20
N THR A 257 -0.60 -13.21 31.17
CA THR A 257 -0.61 -11.74 31.32
C THR A 257 -1.97 -11.27 31.80
N ALA A 258 -3.07 -11.81 31.27
CA ALA A 258 -4.44 -11.53 31.75
C ALA A 258 -4.64 -11.98 33.22
N GLU A 259 -4.21 -13.19 33.56
CA GLU A 259 -4.27 -13.69 34.93
C GLU A 259 -3.39 -12.89 35.91
N SER A 260 -2.22 -12.42 35.47
CA SER A 260 -1.36 -11.56 36.27
C SER A 260 -1.88 -10.12 36.39
N ALA A 261 -2.63 -9.63 35.42
CA ALA A 261 -3.34 -8.34 35.47
C ALA A 261 -4.52 -8.40 36.45
N VAL A 262 -5.25 -9.52 36.48
CA VAL A 262 -6.35 -9.76 37.43
C VAL A 262 -5.80 -9.96 38.85
N LYS A 263 -4.57 -10.46 39.01
CA LYS A 263 -3.90 -10.66 40.31
C LYS A 263 -3.17 -9.42 40.82
N LYS A 264 -3.05 -8.32 40.05
CA LYS A 264 -2.64 -7.04 40.65
C LYS A 264 -3.81 -6.55 41.49
N PRO A 265 -3.69 -6.51 42.84
CA PRO A 265 -4.71 -5.86 43.63
C PRO A 265 -4.88 -4.47 43.13
N ALA A 266 -6.15 -3.99 43.02
CA ALA A 266 -6.42 -2.61 42.76
C ALA A 266 -5.52 -1.76 43.68
N PRO A 267 -4.85 -0.71 43.16
CA PRO A 267 -3.97 0.11 43.97
C PRO A 267 -4.75 0.51 45.22
N ASP A 268 -4.18 0.22 46.36
CA ASP A 268 -4.82 0.45 47.66
C ASP A 268 -5.36 1.87 47.67
N ILE A 269 -6.63 2.06 48.00
CA ILE A 269 -7.27 3.40 48.01
C ILE A 269 -6.40 4.38 48.79
N PHE A 270 -5.70 3.89 49.81
CA PHE A 270 -4.75 4.64 50.61
C PHE A 270 -3.52 5.11 49.81
N VAL A 271 -2.98 4.28 48.90
CA VAL A 271 -1.82 4.63 48.06
C VAL A 271 -2.22 5.69 47.05
N ARG A 272 -3.39 5.56 46.46
CA ARG A 272 -3.91 6.55 45.51
C ARG A 272 -4.18 7.91 46.16
N GLU A 273 -4.76 7.92 47.34
CA GLU A 273 -4.98 9.12 48.12
C GLU A 273 -3.65 9.77 48.53
N ALA A 274 -2.64 8.97 48.88
CA ALA A 274 -1.30 9.44 49.16
C ALA A 274 -0.60 10.02 47.94
N GLU A 275 -0.73 9.40 46.75
CA GLU A 275 -0.22 9.95 45.48
C GLU A 275 -0.83 11.31 45.17
N GLU A 276 -2.16 11.46 45.30
CA GLU A 276 -2.86 12.69 45.05
C GLU A 276 -2.47 13.81 46.04
N ARG A 277 -2.29 13.47 47.32
CA ARG A 277 -1.84 14.41 48.35
C ARG A 277 -0.41 14.89 48.07
N LEU A 278 0.49 13.97 47.74
CA LEU A 278 1.88 14.30 47.42
C LEU A 278 1.97 15.11 46.12
N THR A 279 1.20 14.75 45.10
CA THR A 279 1.16 15.48 43.83
C THR A 279 0.66 16.92 44.05
N ARG A 280 -0.35 17.15 44.89
CA ARG A 280 -0.83 18.49 45.27
C ARG A 280 0.19 19.27 46.07
N SER A 281 0.87 18.62 47.02
CA SER A 281 1.86 19.28 47.89
C SER A 281 3.14 19.63 47.13
N LEU A 282 3.63 18.76 46.25
CA LEU A 282 4.89 18.96 45.53
C LEU A 282 4.70 19.68 44.16
N GLY A 283 3.45 19.82 43.68
CA GLY A 283 3.14 20.47 42.40
C GLY A 283 3.67 19.73 41.18
N THR A 284 4.03 18.47 41.31
CA THR A 284 4.54 17.60 40.24
C THR A 284 4.02 16.19 40.39
N LYS A 285 4.11 15.39 39.29
CA LYS A 285 3.60 14.02 39.26
C LYS A 285 4.42 13.10 40.18
N VAL A 286 3.72 12.48 41.10
CA VAL A 286 4.29 11.51 42.03
C VAL A 286 3.66 10.13 41.79
N ARG A 287 4.47 9.09 41.81
CA ARG A 287 4.05 7.67 41.78
C ARG A 287 4.59 6.92 42.96
N ILE A 288 3.73 6.10 43.57
CA ILE A 288 4.09 5.19 44.65
C ILE A 288 4.00 3.77 44.09
N GLN A 289 5.11 3.07 44.05
CA GLN A 289 5.16 1.65 43.67
C GLN A 289 5.39 0.81 44.92
N GLU A 290 4.39 0.00 45.29
CA GLU A 290 4.55 -0.96 46.36
C GLU A 290 5.48 -2.09 45.93
N GLY A 291 6.40 -2.46 46.82
CA GLY A 291 7.29 -3.60 46.64
C GLY A 291 6.59 -4.92 46.92
N ARG A 292 7.22 -6.04 46.54
CA ARG A 292 6.71 -7.39 46.83
C ARG A 292 6.66 -7.74 48.33
N GLU A 293 7.41 -7.05 49.15
CA GLU A 293 7.43 -7.21 50.61
C GLU A 293 6.54 -6.14 51.25
N HIS A 294 5.66 -6.55 52.14
CA HIS A 294 4.74 -5.66 52.87
C HIS A 294 5.53 -4.52 53.55
N GLY A 295 5.10 -3.30 53.30
CA GLY A 295 5.70 -2.10 53.89
C GLY A 295 6.95 -1.56 53.18
N LYS A 296 7.37 -2.14 52.07
CA LYS A 296 8.45 -1.60 51.22
C LYS A 296 7.90 -1.13 49.88
N GLY A 297 8.37 0.03 49.44
CA GLY A 297 7.96 0.60 48.18
C GLY A 297 8.99 1.60 47.62
N ARG A 298 8.71 2.11 46.40
CA ARG A 298 9.49 3.16 45.74
C ARG A 298 8.59 4.35 45.52
N LEU A 299 9.07 5.50 45.88
CA LEU A 299 8.48 6.79 45.57
C LEU A 299 9.23 7.38 44.37
N GLU A 300 8.52 7.69 43.27
CA GLU A 300 9.05 8.29 42.05
C GLU A 300 8.44 9.69 41.90
N ILE A 301 9.27 10.71 41.91
CA ILE A 301 8.87 12.10 41.77
C ILE A 301 9.45 12.63 40.45
N SER A 302 8.60 13.08 39.56
CA SER A 302 9.00 13.64 38.26
C SER A 302 9.36 15.13 38.41
N TYR A 303 10.42 15.58 37.73
CA TYR A 303 10.78 17.00 37.65
C TYR A 303 11.02 17.40 36.19
N PHE A 304 10.82 18.66 35.84
CA PHE A 304 10.86 19.17 34.48
C PHE A 304 12.06 20.08 34.19
N SER A 305 12.70 20.60 35.22
CA SER A 305 13.89 21.48 35.11
C SER A 305 14.81 21.31 36.31
N VAL A 306 16.04 21.84 36.21
CA VAL A 306 17.00 21.85 37.34
C VAL A 306 16.47 22.70 38.49
N ASP A 307 15.83 23.84 38.18
CA ASP A 307 15.25 24.74 39.20
C ASP A 307 14.07 24.06 39.91
N ASP A 308 13.26 23.24 39.19
CA ASP A 308 12.19 22.45 39.79
C ASP A 308 12.75 21.37 40.72
N LEU A 309 13.85 20.72 40.33
CA LEU A 309 14.56 19.77 41.18
C LEU A 309 15.08 20.43 42.46
N GLU A 310 15.69 21.63 42.38
CA GLU A 310 16.15 22.39 43.54
C GLU A 310 14.99 22.76 44.49
N ARG A 311 13.86 23.19 43.92
CA ARG A 311 12.63 23.45 44.67
C ARG A 311 12.12 22.21 45.40
N LEU A 312 12.05 21.08 44.71
CA LEU A 312 11.62 19.81 45.30
C LEU A 312 12.55 19.30 46.39
N LEU A 313 13.87 19.45 46.19
CA LEU A 313 14.85 19.13 47.23
C LEU A 313 14.71 20.01 48.47
N ALA A 314 14.50 21.30 48.29
CA ALA A 314 14.27 22.22 49.40
C ALA A 314 13.01 21.85 50.19
N LEU A 315 11.92 21.47 49.51
CA LEU A 315 10.68 21.03 50.16
C LEU A 315 10.84 19.69 50.89
N LEU A 316 11.58 18.74 50.35
CA LEU A 316 11.76 17.39 50.93
C LEU A 316 12.78 17.38 52.09
N THR A 317 13.78 18.24 52.06
CA THR A 317 14.81 18.31 53.08
C THR A 317 14.48 19.34 54.23
N GLY A 318 13.38 20.05 54.10
CA GLY A 318 13.01 21.13 55.06
C GLY A 318 13.99 22.28 55.10
N ALA A 319 14.88 22.38 54.10
CA ALA A 319 15.97 23.34 54.09
C ALA A 319 15.52 24.65 53.39
N ASN A 320 14.69 25.44 54.09
CA ASN A 320 14.35 26.78 53.60
C ASN A 320 15.48 27.84 53.77
N ASP A 321 16.58 27.50 54.45
CA ASP A 321 17.66 28.43 54.78
C ASP A 321 19.09 27.94 54.44
N ALA A 322 19.28 26.94 53.62
CA ALA A 322 20.63 26.52 53.26
C ALA A 322 21.25 27.38 52.15
N THR A 323 22.48 27.80 52.32
CA THR A 323 23.24 28.59 51.34
C THR A 323 23.46 27.79 50.04
N LYS A 324 23.73 28.49 48.89
CA LYS A 324 23.94 27.82 47.58
C LYS A 324 25.06 26.77 47.59
N GLU A 325 26.06 26.90 48.50
CA GLU A 325 27.18 25.97 48.64
C GLU A 325 26.77 24.68 49.36
N ASP A 326 25.94 24.77 50.38
CA ASP A 326 25.41 23.58 51.10
C ASP A 326 24.49 22.76 50.19
N LYS A 327 23.71 23.43 49.31
CA LYS A 327 22.85 22.77 48.30
C LYS A 327 23.65 21.99 47.23
N ARG A 328 24.78 22.51 46.78
CA ARG A 328 25.69 21.83 45.85
C ARG A 328 26.42 20.65 46.50
N ALA A 329 26.78 20.74 47.75
CA ALA A 329 27.39 19.63 48.49
C ALA A 329 26.41 18.47 48.72
N ALA A 330 25.14 18.77 49.04
CA ALA A 330 24.07 17.79 49.17
C ALA A 330 23.78 17.07 47.84
N LEU A 331 23.75 17.76 46.72
CA LEU A 331 23.57 17.18 45.36
C LEU A 331 24.73 16.24 44.96
N ARG A 332 25.97 16.61 45.30
CA ARG A 332 27.14 15.74 45.06
C ARG A 332 27.10 14.49 45.92
N ALA A 333 26.65 14.56 47.17
CA ALA A 333 26.51 13.40 48.09
C ALA A 333 25.44 12.42 47.63
N ILE A 334 24.37 12.87 46.99
CA ILE A 334 23.31 12.03 46.42
C ILE A 334 23.78 11.33 45.14
N SER A 335 24.51 12.08 44.25
CA SER A 335 25.04 11.54 42.98
C SER A 335 26.07 10.42 43.17
N THR A 336 26.80 10.40 44.28
CA THR A 336 27.82 9.38 44.58
C THR A 336 27.26 8.11 45.23
N LYS A 337 26.03 8.13 45.77
CA LYS A 337 25.42 6.96 46.43
C LYS A 337 24.57 6.06 45.55
N ASN A 338 24.26 6.44 44.32
CA ASN A 338 23.36 5.69 43.43
C ASN A 338 24.04 4.94 42.29
N PHE A 339 25.35 4.72 42.35
CA PHE A 339 26.05 3.83 41.42
C PHE A 339 26.71 2.70 42.20
N THR A 340 25.94 1.70 42.56
CA THR A 340 26.44 0.36 42.77
C THR A 340 25.38 -0.62 42.31
N VAL A 341 25.66 -1.17 41.14
CA VAL A 341 25.24 -2.43 40.44
C VAL A 341 23.84 -2.95 40.71
#